data_f25a56dc25c3476910b139ae03fe3086
#
_entry.id   f25a56dc25c3476910b139ae03fe3086
#
_cell.length_a   1.000
_cell.length_b   1.000
_cell.length_c   1.000
_cell.angle_alpha   90.00
_cell.angle_beta   90.00
_cell.angle_gamma   90.00
#
_symmetry.space_group_name_H-M   'P 1'
#
loop_
_entity.id
_entity.type
_entity.pdbx_description
1 polymer ?
#
loop_
_entity_poly.entity_id
_entity_poly.type
_entity_poly.pdbx_seq_one_letter_code
_entity_poly.pdbx_strand_id
1 'polypeptide(L)'
;MNMLDNVVVLVEPESPPGERTLLGLYEGVPLTSRGANQGGMEPDRITIFRGPILRQCDTHEEVVEEVRVTVIHELAHHFGIDDDRLDELGWG
;
A
#
# COMPACT_ATOMS: atom_id res chain seq x y z
N MET A 1 -6.37 -1.85 19.72
CA MET A 1 -5.32 -2.23 18.76
C MET A 1 -5.38 -1.34 17.53
N ASN A 2 -4.25 -0.81 17.15
CA ASN A 2 -4.16 0.01 15.95
C ASN A 2 -4.26 -0.88 14.72
N MET A 3 -5.05 -0.50 13.73
CA MET A 3 -5.19 -1.30 12.52
C MET A 3 -3.91 -1.41 11.70
N LEU A 4 -2.90 -0.63 12.01
CA LEU A 4 -1.60 -0.70 11.35
C LEU A 4 -0.61 -1.64 12.04
N ASP A 5 -0.99 -2.26 13.14
CA ASP A 5 -0.07 -3.09 13.91
C ASP A 5 0.42 -4.32 13.15
N ASN A 6 -0.36 -4.80 12.19
CA ASN A 6 -0.02 -6.00 11.43
C ASN A 6 0.22 -5.71 9.96
N VAL A 7 0.77 -4.56 9.66
CA VAL A 7 1.08 -4.18 8.28
C VAL A 7 2.56 -3.85 8.17
N VAL A 8 3.23 -4.44 7.20
CA VAL A 8 4.61 -4.06 6.88
C VAL A 8 4.63 -3.35 5.53
N VAL A 9 5.57 -2.43 5.38
CA VAL A 9 5.75 -1.70 4.13
C VAL A 9 7.07 -2.15 3.51
N LEU A 10 7.00 -2.62 2.28
CA LEU A 10 8.16 -3.07 1.53
C LEU A 10 8.36 -2.17 0.32
N VAL A 11 9.60 -2.05 -0.13
CA VAL A 11 9.92 -1.26 -1.32
C VAL A 11 10.58 -2.18 -2.34
N GLU A 12 10.02 -2.20 -3.54
CA GLU A 12 10.56 -2.96 -4.66
C GLU A 12 11.04 -2.00 -5.73
N PRO A 13 12.09 -2.35 -6.47
CA PRO A 13 12.61 -1.43 -7.49
C PRO A 13 11.67 -1.22 -8.67
N GLU A 14 10.88 -2.22 -9.04
CA GLU A 14 9.95 -2.11 -10.17
C GLU A 14 8.64 -2.81 -9.89
N SER A 15 7.62 -2.39 -10.63
CA SER A 15 6.32 -3.03 -10.59
C SER A 15 6.36 -4.36 -11.35
N PRO A 16 5.35 -5.23 -11.15
CA PRO A 16 5.28 -6.48 -11.88
C PRO A 16 5.21 -6.27 -13.39
N PRO A 17 5.68 -7.24 -14.18
CA PRO A 17 5.60 -7.15 -15.64
C PRO A 17 4.17 -6.87 -16.10
N GLY A 18 4.02 -5.93 -17.01
CA GLY A 18 2.71 -5.57 -17.53
C GLY A 18 1.98 -4.49 -16.74
N GLU A 19 2.53 -4.09 -15.60
CA GLU A 19 1.87 -3.11 -14.74
C GLU A 19 2.78 -1.93 -14.44
N ARG A 20 3.28 -1.31 -15.49
CA ARG A 20 4.31 -0.27 -15.38
C ARG A 20 3.90 0.99 -14.64
N THR A 21 2.60 1.25 -14.52
CA THR A 21 2.09 2.43 -13.82
C THR A 21 1.60 2.12 -12.42
N LEU A 22 1.70 0.87 -11.98
CA LEU A 22 1.27 0.50 -10.64
C LEU A 22 2.27 1.04 -9.62
N LEU A 23 1.79 1.89 -8.72
CA LEU A 23 2.64 2.55 -7.72
C LEU A 23 2.78 1.76 -6.44
N GLY A 24 1.78 0.96 -6.10
CA GLY A 24 1.80 0.16 -4.90
C GLY A 24 0.77 -0.93 -4.93
N LEU A 25 0.86 -1.85 -3.98
CA LEU A 25 -0.03 -3.00 -3.91
C LEU A 25 -0.21 -3.42 -2.46
N TYR A 26 -1.45 -3.59 -2.04
CA TYR A 26 -1.76 -4.14 -0.72
C TYR A 26 -2.04 -5.64 -0.86
N GLU A 27 -1.34 -6.44 -0.06
CA GLU A 27 -1.54 -7.88 -0.04
C GLU A 27 -1.89 -8.31 1.37
N GLY A 28 -3.14 -8.71 1.56
CA GLY A 28 -3.61 -9.21 2.85
C GLY A 28 -3.46 -10.73 2.91
N VAL A 29 -3.21 -11.24 4.10
CA VAL A 29 -3.16 -12.68 4.32
C VAL A 29 -4.59 -13.14 4.63
N PRO A 30 -5.13 -14.12 3.87
CA PRO A 30 -6.50 -14.60 4.12
C PRO A 30 -6.66 -15.13 5.55
N LEU A 31 -7.82 -14.82 6.13
CA LEU A 31 -8.12 -15.28 7.49
C LEU A 31 -8.09 -16.81 7.61
N THR A 32 -8.50 -17.50 6.57
CA THR A 32 -8.48 -18.96 6.57
C THR A 32 -7.06 -19.49 6.68
N SER A 33 -6.12 -18.86 6.03
CA SER A 33 -4.71 -19.24 6.14
C SER A 33 -4.17 -18.95 7.54
N ARG A 34 -4.57 -17.81 8.10
CA ARG A 34 -4.15 -17.43 9.45
C ARG A 34 -4.68 -18.41 10.48
N GLY A 35 -5.94 -18.79 10.33
CA GLY A 35 -6.57 -19.72 11.29
C GLY A 35 -5.99 -21.12 11.22
N ALA A 36 -5.59 -21.57 10.06
CA ALA A 36 -5.04 -22.89 9.89
C ALA A 36 -3.59 -22.98 10.34
N ASN A 37 -2.89 -21.88 10.30
CA ASN A 37 -1.48 -21.84 10.61
C ASN A 37 -1.29 -21.32 12.04
N GLN A 38 -1.12 -22.22 12.93
CA GLN A 38 -1.18 -21.93 14.34
C GLN A 38 -0.15 -20.97 14.88
N GLY A 39 0.88 -20.72 14.23
CA GLY A 39 1.84 -19.73 14.66
C GLY A 39 1.77 -18.51 13.83
N GLY A 40 0.91 -18.55 12.84
CA GLY A 40 1.09 -17.69 11.73
C GLY A 40 0.35 -16.40 11.79
N MET A 41 0.87 -15.48 12.51
CA MET A 41 0.40 -14.11 12.45
C MET A 41 1.21 -13.36 11.42
N GLU A 42 1.15 -13.82 10.17
CA GLU A 42 1.85 -13.11 9.11
C GLU A 42 1.20 -11.76 8.90
N PRO A 43 1.99 -10.68 8.85
CA PRO A 43 1.42 -9.36 8.64
C PRO A 43 0.95 -9.18 7.20
N ASP A 44 -0.03 -8.32 7.02
CA ASP A 44 -0.38 -7.85 5.70
C ASP A 44 0.78 -7.02 5.16
N ARG A 45 0.86 -6.88 3.85
CA ARG A 45 1.98 -6.17 3.21
C ARG A 45 1.47 -5.10 2.27
N ILE A 46 2.13 -3.95 2.33
CA ILE A 46 2.00 -2.93 1.30
C ILE A 46 3.34 -2.86 0.59
N THR A 47 3.34 -3.08 -0.71
CA THR A 47 4.56 -2.96 -1.50
C THR A 47 4.51 -1.66 -2.28
N ILE A 48 5.57 -0.88 -2.19
CA ILE A 48 5.72 0.38 -2.93
C ILE A 48 6.71 0.12 -4.07
N PHE A 49 6.31 0.47 -5.28
CA PHE A 49 7.15 0.26 -6.46
C PHE A 49 7.89 1.55 -6.77
N ARG A 50 9.17 1.59 -6.45
CA ARG A 50 9.99 2.79 -6.53
C ARG A 50 10.12 3.33 -7.95
N GLY A 51 10.33 2.46 -8.91
CA GLY A 51 10.52 2.89 -10.31
C GLY A 51 9.37 3.71 -10.85
N PRO A 52 8.13 3.19 -10.80
CA PRO A 52 6.98 3.96 -11.24
C PRO A 52 6.82 5.30 -10.54
N ILE A 53 7.06 5.33 -9.23
CA ILE A 53 6.96 6.58 -8.47
C ILE A 53 7.99 7.59 -8.96
N LEU A 54 9.24 7.16 -9.11
CA LEU A 54 10.31 8.04 -9.55
C LEU A 54 10.06 8.57 -10.96
N ARG A 55 9.44 7.79 -11.81
CA ARG A 55 9.13 8.22 -13.18
C ARG A 55 8.07 9.32 -13.21
N GLN A 56 7.26 9.46 -12.17
CA GLN A 56 6.23 10.48 -12.10
C GLN A 56 6.67 11.74 -11.40
N CYS A 57 7.80 11.72 -10.73
CA CYS A 57 8.21 12.80 -9.84
C CYS A 57 9.47 13.46 -10.32
N ASP A 58 9.54 14.77 -10.18
CA ASP A 58 10.72 15.55 -10.57
C ASP A 58 11.56 15.98 -9.38
N THR A 59 10.98 15.99 -8.18
CA THR A 59 11.67 16.46 -6.99
C THR A 59 11.55 15.45 -5.86
N HIS A 60 12.43 15.58 -4.86
CA HIS A 60 12.38 14.74 -3.67
C HIS A 60 11.06 14.92 -2.92
N GLU A 61 10.59 16.16 -2.82
CA GLU A 61 9.33 16.44 -2.14
C GLU A 61 8.16 15.75 -2.81
N GLU A 62 8.16 15.69 -4.13
CA GLU A 62 7.13 15.00 -4.88
C GLU A 62 7.17 13.50 -4.62
N VAL A 63 8.37 12.93 -4.51
CA VAL A 63 8.52 11.51 -4.20
C VAL A 63 7.94 11.20 -2.83
N VAL A 64 8.27 12.00 -1.83
CA VAL A 64 7.75 11.81 -0.47
C VAL A 64 6.23 11.88 -0.45
N GLU A 65 5.66 12.87 -1.13
CA GLU A 65 4.21 13.02 -1.18
C GLU A 65 3.54 11.86 -1.92
N GLU A 66 4.13 11.41 -3.02
CA GLU A 66 3.58 10.30 -3.79
C GLU A 66 3.59 9.00 -3.00
N VAL A 67 4.66 8.75 -2.25
CA VAL A 67 4.72 7.57 -1.39
C VAL A 67 3.64 7.65 -0.32
N ARG A 68 3.48 8.82 0.32
CA ARG A 68 2.46 9.01 1.33
C ARG A 68 1.06 8.73 0.77
N VAL A 69 0.76 9.31 -0.37
CA VAL A 69 -0.55 9.14 -1.01
C VAL A 69 -0.78 7.68 -1.39
N THR A 70 0.24 7.02 -1.94
CA THR A 70 0.13 5.62 -2.34
C THR A 70 -0.19 4.72 -1.15
N VAL A 71 0.53 4.90 -0.04
CA VAL A 71 0.30 4.11 1.16
C VAL A 71 -1.11 4.34 1.69
N ILE A 72 -1.55 5.60 1.76
CA ILE A 72 -2.88 5.93 2.26
C ILE A 72 -3.96 5.31 1.37
N HIS A 73 -3.81 5.42 0.05
CA HIS A 73 -4.79 4.87 -0.87
C HIS A 73 -4.90 3.35 -0.77
N GLU A 74 -3.76 2.67 -0.68
CA GLU A 74 -3.78 1.20 -0.58
C GLU A 74 -4.43 0.74 0.74
N LEU A 75 -4.10 1.40 1.83
CA LEU A 75 -4.73 1.11 3.12
C LEU A 75 -6.23 1.38 3.07
N ALA A 76 -6.62 2.51 2.52
CA ALA A 76 -8.02 2.90 2.46
C ALA A 76 -8.84 1.90 1.64
N HIS A 77 -8.34 1.52 0.48
CA HIS A 77 -9.05 0.56 -0.37
C HIS A 77 -9.22 -0.79 0.33
N HIS A 78 -8.19 -1.21 1.06
CA HIS A 78 -8.27 -2.45 1.82
C HIS A 78 -9.37 -2.42 2.88
N PHE A 79 -9.58 -1.25 3.49
CA PHE A 79 -10.60 -1.08 4.53
C PHE A 79 -11.93 -0.57 3.97
N GLY A 80 -12.10 -0.59 2.65
CA GLY A 80 -13.36 -0.23 2.03
C GLY A 80 -13.65 1.26 1.93
N ILE A 81 -12.62 2.09 2.07
CA ILE A 81 -12.76 3.54 1.94
C ILE A 81 -12.44 3.92 0.50
N ASP A 82 -13.39 4.51 -0.21
CA ASP A 82 -13.15 4.91 -1.60
C ASP A 82 -12.55 6.31 -1.68
N ASP A 83 -12.22 6.72 -2.89
CA ASP A 83 -11.54 7.99 -3.13
C ASP A 83 -12.39 9.19 -2.69
N ASP A 84 -13.70 9.14 -2.91
CA ASP A 84 -14.59 10.22 -2.49
C ASP A 84 -14.55 10.39 -0.97
N ARG A 85 -14.55 9.28 -0.27
CA ARG A 85 -14.49 9.33 1.19
C ARG A 85 -13.13 9.86 1.68
N LEU A 86 -12.06 9.48 0.99
CA LEU A 86 -10.74 10.01 1.32
C LEU A 86 -10.68 11.51 1.15
N ASP A 87 -11.29 12.04 0.09
CA ASP A 87 -11.37 13.48 -0.12
C ASP A 87 -12.13 14.16 1.00
N GLU A 88 -13.26 13.59 1.43
CA GLU A 88 -14.03 14.12 2.54
C GLU A 88 -13.22 14.17 3.82
N LEU A 89 -12.35 13.20 4.02
CA LEU A 89 -11.50 13.13 5.20
C LEU A 89 -10.25 14.01 5.10
N GLY A 90 -10.02 14.60 3.93
CA GLY A 90 -8.86 15.44 3.71
C GLY A 90 -7.57 14.69 3.43
N TRP A 91 -7.67 13.43 3.03
CA TRP A 91 -6.52 12.58 2.77
C TRP A 91 -6.28 12.31 1.29
N GLY A 92 -7.17 12.79 0.47
CA GLY A 92 -7.10 12.54 -0.97
C GLY A 92 -6.26 13.51 -1.76
#